data_2ada6cc38f78c39441a3956910312fb9
#
_entry.id   2ada6cc38f78c39441a3956910312fb9
#
_cell.length_a   1.000
_cell.length_b   1.000
_cell.length_c   1.000
_cell.angle_alpha   90.00
_cell.angle_beta   90.00
_cell.angle_gamma   90.00
#
_symmetry.space_group_name_H-M   'P 1'
#
loop_
_entity.id
_entity.type
_entity.pdbx_description
1 polymer ?
#
loop_
_entity_poly.entity_id
_entity_poly.type
_entity_poly.pdbx_seq_one_letter_code
_entity_poly.pdbx_strand_id
1 'polypeptide(L)'
;MTTARAQTHPPRYRGAASQPTVDTWQEGPHNRWTFVHLSELLPTATIARRFPTAPDEATDRLSSLAVPGLRQRLEESYTDAFLVLHRNDVIAEYYRPGFAPDDFHLVMSISKSMCGLVIGALVDSGDIVPTARVVDYVPELAGSAYDGATVQHVLDMAIHLNYSEDYLDPASEVQTHDRSSGWRTRQDGDPDGTYAFLTTLTGNGTVGTFQYCSANTDVLAWIIERVTGLRYSDALSKYLWSKLDADRDATITVDSTGFGFANGGVSCTARDLARVGRLMLDGGEGPGGRVVSERWVHSILAGGDPEAMAGSSFSAIHPRGSYTRQWWCTGNERGNVTGIGIYGQYLWIDPATDTVIVKMSTWPEPDSEHLHELQNQLFLEVSHSLDEPPATKEVPEEESTPESKETAA
;
A
#
# COMPACT_ATOMS: atom_id res chain seq x y z
N MET A 1 16.52 -32.11 25.36
CA MET A 1 17.61 -31.70 24.45
C MET A 1 16.95 -31.18 23.17
N THR A 2 16.74 -29.89 23.11
CA THR A 2 16.09 -29.20 21.99
C THR A 2 17.18 -28.96 20.92
N THR A 3 17.08 -29.69 19.82
CA THR A 3 17.94 -29.46 18.67
C THR A 3 17.59 -28.11 18.05
N ALA A 4 18.46 -27.12 18.24
CA ALA A 4 18.40 -25.87 17.52
C ALA A 4 18.44 -26.21 16.00
N ARG A 5 17.36 -25.92 15.28
CA ARG A 5 17.37 -25.90 13.81
C ARG A 5 18.42 -24.88 13.42
N ALA A 6 19.51 -25.36 12.81
CA ALA A 6 20.45 -24.47 12.16
C ALA A 6 19.64 -23.68 11.11
N GLN A 7 19.54 -22.37 11.29
CA GLN A 7 19.09 -21.46 10.25
C GLN A 7 20.11 -21.61 9.11
N THR A 8 19.77 -22.43 8.14
CA THR A 8 20.47 -22.41 6.86
C THR A 8 20.01 -21.10 6.21
N HIS A 9 20.82 -20.06 6.39
CA HIS A 9 20.69 -18.88 5.55
C HIS A 9 20.62 -19.35 4.10
N PRO A 10 19.61 -18.91 3.32
CA PRO A 10 19.63 -19.18 1.89
C PRO A 10 21.00 -18.73 1.38
N PRO A 11 21.62 -19.48 0.45
CA PRO A 11 22.94 -19.16 0.01
C PRO A 11 22.95 -17.70 -0.44
N ARG A 12 23.73 -16.87 0.26
CA ARG A 12 23.99 -15.49 -0.14
C ARG A 12 24.11 -15.51 -1.65
N TYR A 13 23.28 -14.73 -2.30
CA TYR A 13 23.18 -14.52 -3.73
C TYR A 13 24.30 -15.16 -4.56
N ARG A 14 24.23 -16.48 -4.79
CA ARG A 14 25.21 -17.21 -5.57
C ARG A 14 24.76 -17.19 -7.02
N GLY A 15 25.24 -16.26 -7.80
CA GLY A 15 24.99 -16.28 -9.22
C GLY A 15 25.00 -14.95 -9.97
N ALA A 16 25.08 -13.82 -9.28
CA ALA A 16 25.30 -12.55 -9.97
C ALA A 16 26.77 -12.15 -9.94
N ALA A 17 27.23 -11.51 -10.99
CA ALA A 17 28.57 -10.98 -11.10
C ALA A 17 28.87 -9.86 -10.07
N SER A 18 27.86 -9.37 -9.35
CA SER A 18 27.99 -8.37 -8.29
C SER A 18 27.00 -8.65 -7.14
N GLN A 19 27.39 -8.31 -5.91
CA GLN A 19 26.48 -8.26 -4.77
C GLN A 19 25.65 -6.97 -4.85
N PRO A 20 24.37 -6.95 -4.36
CA PRO A 20 23.60 -5.72 -4.27
C PRO A 20 24.30 -4.69 -3.40
N THR A 21 24.28 -3.46 -3.83
CA THR A 21 24.79 -2.30 -3.12
C THR A 21 23.66 -1.31 -2.88
N VAL A 22 23.90 -0.25 -2.09
CA VAL A 22 22.94 0.84 -1.89
C VAL A 22 22.53 1.52 -3.22
N ASP A 23 23.35 1.40 -4.27
CA ASP A 23 23.03 2.01 -5.57
C ASP A 23 22.32 1.06 -6.55
N THR A 24 22.35 -0.25 -6.30
CA THR A 24 21.81 -1.26 -7.23
C THR A 24 20.68 -2.13 -6.64
N TRP A 25 20.33 -1.94 -5.38
CA TRP A 25 19.43 -2.86 -4.66
C TRP A 25 17.99 -2.89 -5.21
N GLN A 26 17.54 -1.81 -5.85
CA GLN A 26 16.22 -1.74 -6.46
C GLN A 26 16.16 -2.35 -7.86
N GLU A 27 17.33 -2.56 -8.50
CA GLU A 27 17.38 -3.05 -9.87
C GLU A 27 17.18 -4.57 -9.93
N GLY A 28 16.48 -5.06 -10.98
CA GLY A 28 16.44 -6.49 -11.26
C GLY A 28 17.82 -7.01 -11.73
N PRO A 29 18.26 -8.19 -11.30
CA PRO A 29 17.57 -9.16 -10.44
C PRO A 29 17.82 -9.00 -8.93
N HIS A 30 18.55 -7.95 -8.48
CA HIS A 30 18.92 -7.76 -7.08
C HIS A 30 17.69 -7.56 -6.19
N ASN A 31 16.67 -6.86 -6.70
CA ASN A 31 15.43 -6.55 -5.97
C ASN A 31 14.68 -7.80 -5.47
N ARG A 32 14.80 -8.94 -6.15
CA ARG A 32 14.20 -10.21 -5.68
C ARG A 32 14.75 -10.69 -4.34
N TRP A 33 15.95 -10.29 -4.00
CA TRP A 33 16.55 -10.59 -2.70
C TRP A 33 16.42 -9.43 -1.73
N THR A 34 16.71 -8.22 -2.18
CA THR A 34 16.81 -7.04 -1.31
C THR A 34 15.46 -6.62 -0.75
N PHE A 35 14.35 -6.76 -1.48
CA PHE A 35 13.01 -6.42 -0.98
C PHE A 35 12.56 -7.31 0.17
N VAL A 36 13.12 -8.51 0.27
CA VAL A 36 12.86 -9.47 1.36
C VAL A 36 13.86 -9.31 2.52
N HIS A 37 15.05 -8.77 2.24
CA HIS A 37 16.16 -8.68 3.19
C HIS A 37 16.61 -7.23 3.43
N LEU A 38 15.68 -6.27 3.33
CA LEU A 38 16.01 -4.84 3.33
C LEU A 38 16.78 -4.39 4.58
N SER A 39 16.44 -4.95 5.73
CA SER A 39 17.13 -4.67 7.01
C SER A 39 18.59 -5.15 7.08
N GLU A 40 19.02 -6.01 6.14
CA GLU A 40 20.42 -6.41 6.01
C GLU A 40 21.23 -5.39 5.20
N LEU A 41 20.56 -4.48 4.48
CA LEU A 41 21.17 -3.50 3.59
C LEU A 41 21.03 -2.07 4.11
N LEU A 42 19.86 -1.70 4.60
CA LEU A 42 19.49 -0.35 5.03
C LEU A 42 19.14 -0.32 6.52
N PRO A 43 19.42 0.78 7.24
CA PRO A 43 18.92 0.96 8.60
C PRO A 43 17.42 0.94 8.66
N THR A 44 16.84 0.21 9.63
CA THR A 44 15.40 0.10 9.83
C THR A 44 15.01 0.33 11.28
N ALA A 45 13.79 0.85 11.51
CA ALA A 45 13.13 0.90 12.81
C ALA A 45 11.95 -0.07 12.83
N THR A 46 11.67 -0.64 14.00
CA THR A 46 10.54 -1.55 14.19
C THR A 46 9.24 -0.78 14.35
N ILE A 47 8.19 -1.26 13.69
CA ILE A 47 6.78 -0.88 13.90
C ILE A 47 6.16 -2.01 14.71
N ALA A 48 6.09 -1.86 16.03
CA ALA A 48 5.73 -2.93 16.93
C ALA A 48 4.23 -3.25 16.88
N ARG A 49 3.90 -4.54 16.83
CA ARG A 49 2.55 -5.08 17.07
C ARG A 49 2.22 -5.07 18.57
N ARG A 50 0.96 -5.34 18.90
CA ARG A 50 0.50 -5.31 20.29
C ARG A 50 0.85 -6.58 21.05
N PHE A 51 0.59 -7.75 20.44
CA PHE A 51 0.78 -9.07 21.08
C PHE A 51 1.46 -10.04 20.12
N PRO A 52 2.35 -10.93 20.60
CA PRO A 52 2.88 -12.02 19.80
C PRO A 52 1.78 -13.02 19.45
N THR A 53 1.58 -13.28 18.17
CA THR A 53 0.74 -14.37 17.65
C THR A 53 1.64 -15.39 16.95
N ALA A 54 1.27 -16.66 16.98
CA ALA A 54 1.91 -17.67 16.17
C ALA A 54 1.31 -17.60 14.77
N PRO A 55 2.13 -17.52 13.70
CA PRO A 55 1.60 -17.54 12.34
C PRO A 55 0.98 -18.91 12.03
N ASP A 56 -0.15 -18.88 11.30
CA ASP A 56 -0.75 -20.08 10.75
C ASP A 56 0.11 -20.65 9.61
N GLU A 57 0.01 -21.96 9.36
CA GLU A 57 0.66 -22.59 8.21
C GLU A 57 0.08 -22.05 6.90
N ALA A 58 0.95 -21.82 5.91
CA ALA A 58 0.52 -21.39 4.57
C ALA A 58 -0.24 -22.52 3.87
N THR A 59 -1.34 -22.17 3.23
CA THR A 59 -2.11 -23.06 2.41
C THR A 59 -2.19 -22.51 0.98
N ASP A 60 -1.51 -23.15 0.03
CA ASP A 60 -1.70 -22.84 -1.41
C ASP A 60 -3.11 -23.26 -1.81
N ARG A 61 -4.03 -22.29 -1.97
CA ARG A 61 -5.43 -22.51 -2.35
C ARG A 61 -5.81 -21.73 -3.60
N LEU A 62 -4.87 -21.49 -4.52
CA LEU A 62 -5.18 -20.76 -5.77
C LEU A 62 -6.33 -21.39 -6.56
N SER A 63 -6.51 -22.73 -6.46
CA SER A 63 -7.60 -23.47 -7.09
C SER A 63 -8.98 -23.13 -6.54
N SER A 64 -9.09 -22.45 -5.41
CA SER A 64 -10.38 -21.98 -4.90
C SER A 64 -10.95 -20.79 -5.69
N LEU A 65 -10.11 -20.14 -6.49
CA LEU A 65 -10.50 -19.01 -7.35
C LEU A 65 -10.75 -19.51 -8.77
N ALA A 66 -11.90 -19.16 -9.33
CA ALA A 66 -12.27 -19.52 -10.71
C ALA A 66 -11.59 -18.61 -11.75
N VAL A 67 -10.27 -18.43 -11.65
CA VAL A 67 -9.46 -17.58 -12.53
C VAL A 67 -8.52 -18.45 -13.37
N PRO A 68 -8.73 -18.57 -14.70
CA PRO A 68 -7.91 -19.38 -15.56
C PRO A 68 -6.45 -18.95 -15.57
N GLY A 69 -5.53 -19.92 -15.47
CA GLY A 69 -4.08 -19.68 -15.56
C GLY A 69 -3.50 -18.81 -14.45
N LEU A 70 -4.20 -18.64 -13.32
CA LEU A 70 -3.82 -17.73 -12.25
C LEU A 70 -2.35 -17.90 -11.83
N ARG A 71 -1.90 -19.12 -11.54
CA ARG A 71 -0.50 -19.39 -11.15
C ARG A 71 0.50 -18.91 -12.20
N GLN A 72 0.28 -19.23 -13.48
CA GLN A 72 1.15 -18.81 -14.56
C GLN A 72 1.21 -17.28 -14.67
N ARG A 73 0.08 -16.60 -14.57
CA ARG A 73 -0.01 -15.12 -14.60
C ARG A 73 0.74 -14.47 -13.43
N LEU A 74 0.68 -15.07 -12.24
CA LEU A 74 1.43 -14.62 -11.07
C LEU A 74 2.95 -14.77 -11.29
N GLU A 75 3.38 -15.91 -11.83
CA GLU A 75 4.79 -16.19 -12.13
C GLU A 75 5.34 -15.25 -13.21
N GLU A 76 4.60 -15.06 -14.31
CA GLU A 76 4.96 -14.18 -15.43
C GLU A 76 4.99 -12.69 -15.04
N SER A 77 4.26 -12.30 -14.00
CA SER A 77 4.25 -10.94 -13.45
C SER A 77 5.15 -10.76 -12.24
N TYR A 78 6.18 -11.59 -12.09
CA TYR A 78 7.22 -11.49 -11.06
C TYR A 78 6.68 -11.47 -9.63
N THR A 79 5.59 -12.18 -9.36
CA THR A 79 4.95 -12.21 -8.04
C THR A 79 5.81 -12.96 -7.04
N ASP A 80 6.02 -12.35 -5.89
CA ASP A 80 6.70 -12.96 -4.73
C ASP A 80 5.68 -13.51 -3.73
N ALA A 81 4.60 -12.76 -3.48
CA ALA A 81 3.47 -13.18 -2.67
C ALA A 81 2.15 -12.68 -3.28
N PHE A 82 1.11 -13.51 -3.22
CA PHE A 82 -0.26 -13.16 -3.57
C PHE A 82 -1.21 -13.73 -2.54
N LEU A 83 -2.18 -12.93 -2.09
CA LEU A 83 -3.13 -13.34 -1.07
C LEU A 83 -4.50 -12.73 -1.38
N VAL A 84 -5.55 -13.54 -1.22
CA VAL A 84 -6.95 -13.08 -1.28
C VAL A 84 -7.63 -13.35 0.06
N LEU A 85 -7.99 -12.26 0.73
CA LEU A 85 -8.84 -12.27 1.91
C LEU A 85 -10.26 -11.94 1.46
N HIS A 86 -11.20 -12.87 1.61
CA HIS A 86 -12.62 -12.67 1.32
C HIS A 86 -13.40 -12.75 2.62
N ARG A 87 -14.12 -11.68 2.95
CA ARG A 87 -14.71 -11.52 4.28
C ARG A 87 -13.58 -11.58 5.33
N ASN A 88 -13.58 -12.55 6.20
CA ASN A 88 -12.52 -12.70 7.20
C ASN A 88 -11.60 -13.90 6.95
N ASP A 89 -11.77 -14.60 5.82
CA ASP A 89 -11.05 -15.83 5.52
C ASP A 89 -10.01 -15.61 4.42
N VAL A 90 -8.78 -16.09 4.65
CA VAL A 90 -7.78 -16.20 3.58
C VAL A 90 -8.18 -17.38 2.70
N ILE A 91 -8.72 -17.10 1.52
CA ILE A 91 -9.25 -18.11 0.60
C ILE A 91 -8.23 -18.56 -0.44
N ALA A 92 -7.20 -17.76 -0.71
CA ALA A 92 -6.12 -18.09 -1.62
C ALA A 92 -4.81 -17.45 -1.17
N GLU A 93 -3.73 -18.20 -1.26
CA GLU A 93 -2.36 -17.75 -1.02
C GLU A 93 -1.42 -18.35 -2.05
N TYR A 94 -0.44 -17.59 -2.47
CA TYR A 94 0.69 -18.04 -3.27
C TYR A 94 1.95 -17.35 -2.78
N TYR A 95 2.99 -18.13 -2.65
CA TYR A 95 4.35 -17.66 -2.36
C TYR A 95 5.29 -18.31 -3.34
N ARG A 96 6.16 -17.51 -3.97
CA ARG A 96 7.15 -18.07 -4.87
C ARG A 96 8.12 -19.01 -4.14
N PRO A 97 8.79 -19.95 -4.83
CA PRO A 97 9.80 -20.78 -4.21
C PRO A 97 10.87 -19.95 -3.49
N GLY A 98 11.10 -20.27 -2.20
CA GLY A 98 12.06 -19.58 -1.35
C GLY A 98 11.52 -18.31 -0.64
N PHE A 99 10.24 -18.01 -0.76
CA PHE A 99 9.54 -16.99 0.01
C PHE A 99 8.55 -17.68 0.96
N ALA A 100 8.55 -17.29 2.23
CA ALA A 100 7.67 -17.84 3.25
C ALA A 100 6.57 -16.84 3.66
N PRO A 101 5.43 -17.30 4.22
CA PRO A 101 4.34 -16.43 4.65
C PRO A 101 4.73 -15.39 5.69
N ASP A 102 5.76 -15.67 6.48
CA ASP A 102 6.27 -14.82 7.53
C ASP A 102 7.51 -13.99 7.10
N ASP A 103 7.90 -14.09 5.83
CA ASP A 103 8.91 -13.20 5.27
C ASP A 103 8.34 -11.78 5.08
N PHE A 104 9.17 -10.81 5.36
CA PHE A 104 8.87 -9.40 5.08
C PHE A 104 9.10 -9.11 3.60
N HIS A 105 8.31 -8.22 3.08
CA HIS A 105 8.52 -7.65 1.77
C HIS A 105 8.34 -6.15 1.83
N LEU A 106 9.21 -5.41 1.14
CA LEU A 106 9.09 -3.97 0.99
C LEU A 106 7.84 -3.64 0.17
N VAL A 107 6.94 -2.82 0.73
CA VAL A 107 5.65 -2.52 0.10
C VAL A 107 5.65 -1.20 -0.70
N MET A 108 6.81 -0.53 -0.77
CA MET A 108 6.98 0.71 -1.51
C MET A 108 5.88 1.73 -1.16
N SER A 109 5.30 2.39 -2.15
CA SER A 109 4.34 3.48 -1.95
C SER A 109 3.01 3.09 -1.29
N ILE A 110 2.74 1.81 -1.03
CA ILE A 110 1.63 1.42 -0.13
C ILE A 110 1.85 1.99 1.28
N SER A 111 3.09 2.25 1.67
CA SER A 111 3.44 2.97 2.91
C SER A 111 2.70 4.31 3.05
N LYS A 112 2.44 4.99 1.93
CA LYS A 112 1.70 6.26 1.89
C LYS A 112 0.27 6.11 2.42
N SER A 113 -0.40 5.02 2.04
CA SER A 113 -1.76 4.72 2.49
C SER A 113 -1.81 4.51 4.01
N MET A 114 -0.78 3.88 4.59
CA MET A 114 -0.67 3.72 6.04
C MET A 114 -0.46 5.08 6.74
N CYS A 115 0.33 5.98 6.14
CA CYS A 115 0.48 7.36 6.64
C CYS A 115 -0.87 8.10 6.62
N GLY A 116 -1.64 7.98 5.55
CA GLY A 116 -2.98 8.54 5.44
C GLY A 116 -3.94 8.08 6.54
N LEU A 117 -3.85 6.81 6.96
CA LEU A 117 -4.64 6.29 8.07
C LEU A 117 -4.21 6.88 9.43
N VAL A 118 -2.91 7.07 9.66
CA VAL A 118 -2.43 7.72 10.89
C VAL A 118 -2.87 9.19 10.94
N ILE A 119 -2.78 9.93 9.83
CA ILE A 119 -3.33 11.29 9.74
C ILE A 119 -4.84 11.26 10.05
N GLY A 120 -5.58 10.30 9.50
CA GLY A 120 -7.01 10.13 9.77
C GLY A 120 -7.31 9.97 11.26
N ALA A 121 -6.54 9.16 11.97
CA ALA A 121 -6.66 8.97 13.42
C ALA A 121 -6.45 10.31 14.19
N LEU A 122 -5.46 11.10 13.76
CA LEU A 122 -5.16 12.40 14.38
C LEU A 122 -6.18 13.49 14.00
N VAL A 123 -6.82 13.38 12.84
CA VAL A 123 -7.96 14.24 12.48
C VAL A 123 -9.19 13.88 13.31
N ASP A 124 -9.47 12.60 13.50
CA ASP A 124 -10.60 12.13 14.31
C ASP A 124 -10.46 12.52 15.79
N SER A 125 -9.23 12.58 16.32
CA SER A 125 -8.96 13.07 17.68
C SER A 125 -8.98 14.61 17.79
N GLY A 126 -8.97 15.32 16.65
CA GLY A 126 -8.90 16.79 16.62
C GLY A 126 -7.49 17.37 16.76
N ASP A 127 -6.47 16.52 16.77
CA ASP A 127 -5.06 16.94 16.86
C ASP A 127 -4.55 17.55 15.55
N ILE A 128 -5.13 17.14 14.41
CA ILE A 128 -4.85 17.68 13.07
C ILE A 128 -6.15 18.23 12.45
N VAL A 129 -6.06 19.44 11.89
CA VAL A 129 -7.14 20.08 11.14
C VAL A 129 -6.76 20.07 9.66
N PRO A 130 -7.47 19.30 8.77
CA PRO A 130 -7.09 19.18 7.37
C PRO A 130 -6.99 20.49 6.60
N THR A 131 -7.79 21.49 6.99
CA THR A 131 -7.79 22.84 6.37
C THR A 131 -6.74 23.78 6.95
N ALA A 132 -6.02 23.41 8.00
CA ALA A 132 -4.90 24.17 8.52
C ALA A 132 -3.70 24.09 7.57
N ARG A 133 -2.86 25.13 7.58
CA ARG A 133 -1.67 25.17 6.72
C ARG A 133 -0.61 24.19 7.24
N VAL A 134 0.17 23.63 6.33
CA VAL A 134 1.33 22.78 6.66
C VAL A 134 2.27 23.50 7.62
N VAL A 135 2.57 24.78 7.36
CA VAL A 135 3.51 25.58 8.15
C VAL A 135 3.01 25.92 9.57
N ASP A 136 1.73 25.73 9.86
CA ASP A 136 1.20 25.87 11.22
C ASP A 136 1.65 24.68 12.10
N TYR A 137 1.98 23.51 11.50
CA TYR A 137 2.53 22.33 12.16
C TYR A 137 4.06 22.23 12.02
N VAL A 138 4.58 22.58 10.83
CA VAL A 138 6.00 22.50 10.47
C VAL A 138 6.48 23.87 9.99
N PRO A 139 6.79 24.83 10.90
CA PRO A 139 7.21 26.18 10.53
C PRO A 139 8.48 26.23 9.67
N GLU A 140 9.31 25.18 9.70
CA GLU A 140 10.55 25.07 8.91
C GLU A 140 10.27 25.00 7.40
N LEU A 141 9.04 24.66 7.00
CA LEU A 141 8.61 24.66 5.60
C LEU A 141 8.12 26.05 5.11
N ALA A 142 8.21 27.08 5.94
CA ALA A 142 7.92 28.44 5.52
C ALA A 142 8.87 28.87 4.38
N GLY A 143 8.32 29.43 3.32
CA GLY A 143 9.07 29.81 2.12
C GLY A 143 9.40 28.67 1.17
N SER A 144 9.05 27.43 1.49
CA SER A 144 9.09 26.28 0.57
C SER A 144 7.81 26.19 -0.29
N ALA A 145 7.72 25.15 -1.14
CA ALA A 145 6.51 24.87 -1.91
C ALA A 145 5.27 24.61 -1.04
N TYR A 146 5.44 24.31 0.24
CA TYR A 146 4.35 23.98 1.16
C TYR A 146 3.79 25.19 1.92
N ASP A 147 4.38 26.40 1.79
CA ASP A 147 4.00 27.58 2.59
C ASP A 147 2.51 27.96 2.47
N GLY A 148 1.94 27.85 1.27
CA GLY A 148 0.51 28.12 1.01
C GLY A 148 -0.40 26.90 1.07
N ALA A 149 0.16 25.71 1.31
CA ALA A 149 -0.59 24.45 1.25
C ALA A 149 -1.27 24.12 2.58
N THR A 150 -2.46 23.51 2.51
CA THR A 150 -3.12 22.88 3.65
C THR A 150 -2.73 21.41 3.76
N VAL A 151 -2.95 20.80 4.93
CA VAL A 151 -2.76 19.36 5.14
C VAL A 151 -3.61 18.55 4.15
N GLN A 152 -4.83 19.01 3.81
CA GLN A 152 -5.69 18.34 2.82
C GLN A 152 -5.05 18.35 1.42
N HIS A 153 -4.44 19.46 1.01
CA HIS A 153 -3.75 19.49 -0.29
C HIS A 153 -2.60 18.46 -0.35
N VAL A 154 -1.87 18.29 0.75
CA VAL A 154 -0.79 17.29 0.84
C VAL A 154 -1.35 15.87 0.83
N LEU A 155 -2.45 15.62 1.56
CA LEU A 155 -3.14 14.33 1.59
C LEU A 155 -3.62 13.89 0.19
N ASP A 156 -4.09 14.84 -0.61
CA ASP A 156 -4.68 14.57 -1.92
C ASP A 156 -3.66 14.73 -3.07
N MET A 157 -2.37 14.90 -2.76
CA MET A 157 -1.33 15.16 -3.78
C MET A 157 -1.65 16.35 -4.68
N ALA A 158 -2.29 17.38 -4.11
CA ALA A 158 -2.84 18.52 -4.83
C ALA A 158 -1.99 19.79 -4.66
N ILE A 159 -0.68 19.65 -4.79
CA ILE A 159 0.30 20.73 -4.73
C ILE A 159 1.23 20.60 -5.93
N HIS A 160 1.45 21.68 -6.67
CA HIS A 160 2.42 21.69 -7.77
C HIS A 160 3.83 22.03 -7.27
N LEU A 161 4.67 20.99 -7.24
CA LEU A 161 6.08 21.06 -6.85
C LEU A 161 6.99 20.95 -8.08
N ASN A 162 8.14 21.59 -8.02
CA ASN A 162 9.26 21.27 -8.91
C ASN A 162 9.89 19.95 -8.43
N TYR A 163 9.21 18.85 -8.74
CA TYR A 163 9.59 17.53 -8.31
C TYR A 163 9.21 16.52 -9.40
N SER A 164 10.17 15.72 -9.82
CA SER A 164 10.00 14.64 -10.79
C SER A 164 10.04 13.30 -10.06
N GLU A 165 9.05 12.44 -10.32
CA GLU A 165 9.01 11.03 -9.89
C GLU A 165 9.66 10.10 -10.95
N ASP A 166 10.50 10.63 -11.85
CA ASP A 166 11.22 9.79 -12.80
C ASP A 166 12.34 9.02 -12.09
N TYR A 167 12.06 7.77 -11.76
CA TYR A 167 12.98 6.88 -11.07
C TYR A 167 14.18 6.46 -11.93
N LEU A 168 14.13 6.67 -13.24
CA LEU A 168 15.21 6.32 -14.18
C LEU A 168 16.12 7.50 -14.52
N ASP A 169 15.69 8.74 -14.28
CA ASP A 169 16.52 9.92 -14.44
C ASP A 169 17.36 10.21 -13.19
N PRO A 170 18.69 10.04 -13.23
CA PRO A 170 19.56 10.31 -12.07
C PRO A 170 19.52 11.76 -11.57
N ALA A 171 19.03 12.71 -12.39
CA ALA A 171 18.93 14.12 -12.05
C ALA A 171 17.58 14.50 -11.42
N SER A 172 16.63 13.57 -11.36
CA SER A 172 15.30 13.82 -10.80
C SER A 172 15.35 14.10 -9.29
N GLU A 173 14.34 14.81 -8.80
CA GLU A 173 14.23 15.13 -7.37
C GLU A 173 13.97 13.87 -6.53
N VAL A 174 13.26 12.85 -7.05
CA VAL A 174 13.08 11.59 -6.35
C VAL A 174 14.42 10.88 -6.10
N GLN A 175 15.36 10.95 -7.03
CA GLN A 175 16.71 10.40 -6.84
C GLN A 175 17.49 11.16 -5.77
N THR A 176 17.36 12.50 -5.72
CA THR A 176 17.96 13.32 -4.65
C THR A 176 17.32 13.01 -3.30
N HIS A 177 16.01 12.77 -3.26
CA HIS A 177 15.27 12.36 -2.08
C HIS A 177 15.76 10.99 -1.56
N ASP A 178 15.89 10.00 -2.45
CA ASP A 178 16.44 8.69 -2.14
C ASP A 178 17.86 8.79 -1.56
N ARG A 179 18.74 9.65 -2.14
CA ARG A 179 20.09 9.88 -1.62
C ARG A 179 20.06 10.54 -0.24
N SER A 180 19.17 11.51 -0.03
CA SER A 180 19.01 12.20 1.26
C SER A 180 18.47 11.27 2.35
N SER A 181 17.60 10.32 2.01
CA SER A 181 17.04 9.33 2.94
C SER A 181 17.95 8.13 3.20
N GLY A 182 19.08 8.02 2.49
CA GLY A 182 20.01 6.88 2.62
C GLY A 182 19.64 5.67 1.75
N TRP A 183 18.67 5.78 0.87
CA TRP A 183 18.30 4.72 -0.09
C TRP A 183 19.30 4.60 -1.25
N ARG A 184 20.12 5.62 -1.45
CA ARG A 184 21.22 5.67 -2.42
C ARG A 184 22.44 6.34 -1.81
N THR A 185 23.60 6.11 -2.41
CA THR A 185 24.85 6.79 -2.00
C THR A 185 24.72 8.29 -2.19
N ARG A 186 24.94 9.06 -1.11
CA ARG A 186 24.90 10.52 -1.13
C ARG A 186 25.97 11.10 -2.04
N GLN A 187 25.65 12.19 -2.70
CA GLN A 187 26.55 12.99 -3.53
C GLN A 187 26.87 14.31 -2.84
N ASP A 188 27.94 14.96 -3.29
CA ASP A 188 28.31 16.28 -2.80
C ASP A 188 27.18 17.29 -3.08
N GLY A 189 26.70 17.97 -2.03
CA GLY A 189 25.62 18.94 -2.11
C GLY A 189 24.23 18.39 -1.82
N ASP A 190 24.04 17.07 -1.71
CA ASP A 190 22.76 16.51 -1.29
C ASP A 190 22.41 16.91 0.15
N PRO A 191 21.14 17.22 0.44
CA PRO A 191 20.66 17.47 1.80
C PRO A 191 20.97 16.30 2.75
N ASP A 192 21.21 16.60 4.02
CA ASP A 192 21.48 15.58 5.04
C ASP A 192 20.20 15.16 5.76
N GLY A 193 19.61 14.09 5.28
CA GLY A 193 18.36 13.55 5.79
C GLY A 193 17.12 14.15 5.14
N THR A 194 16.00 13.50 5.37
CA THR A 194 14.69 13.81 4.75
C THR A 194 14.19 15.19 5.17
N TYR A 195 14.32 15.59 6.44
CA TYR A 195 13.89 16.92 6.90
C TYR A 195 14.59 18.04 6.12
N ALA A 196 15.91 17.95 5.95
CA ALA A 196 16.67 18.95 5.21
C ALA A 196 16.25 18.97 3.73
N PHE A 197 16.02 17.81 3.12
CA PHE A 197 15.56 17.72 1.75
C PHE A 197 14.20 18.42 1.56
N LEU A 198 13.21 18.17 2.42
CA LEU A 198 11.88 18.73 2.32
C LEU A 198 11.86 20.26 2.34
N THR A 199 12.80 20.89 3.05
CA THR A 199 12.91 22.36 3.09
C THR A 199 13.47 22.96 1.80
N THR A 200 14.11 22.18 0.94
CA THR A 200 14.65 22.64 -0.34
C THR A 200 13.63 22.67 -1.47
N LEU A 201 12.47 22.03 -1.27
CA LEU A 201 11.48 21.86 -2.32
C LEU A 201 10.81 23.19 -2.67
N THR A 202 10.80 23.49 -3.97
CA THR A 202 10.17 24.68 -4.54
C THR A 202 8.97 24.30 -5.39
N GLY A 203 8.12 25.25 -5.69
CA GLY A 203 6.95 25.08 -6.54
C GLY A 203 6.42 26.42 -7.04
N ASN A 204 5.39 26.39 -7.86
CA ASN A 204 4.76 27.60 -8.38
C ASN A 204 3.60 28.14 -7.51
N GLY A 205 3.34 27.52 -6.35
CA GLY A 205 2.24 27.90 -5.42
C GLY A 205 0.85 27.47 -5.89
N THR A 206 0.74 26.71 -6.98
CA THR A 206 -0.57 26.18 -7.44
C THR A 206 -0.99 25.03 -6.55
N VAL A 207 -2.24 25.04 -6.11
CA VAL A 207 -2.90 23.99 -5.34
C VAL A 207 -4.20 23.58 -6.03
N GLY A 208 -4.67 22.34 -5.76
CA GLY A 208 -5.92 21.82 -6.31
C GLY A 208 -5.76 21.01 -7.61
N THR A 209 -4.54 20.94 -8.17
CA THR A 209 -4.22 20.07 -9.33
C THR A 209 -3.39 18.89 -8.82
N PHE A 210 -3.74 17.69 -9.23
CA PHE A 210 -3.02 16.49 -8.84
C PHE A 210 -1.61 16.46 -9.44
N GLN A 211 -0.64 16.22 -8.57
CA GLN A 211 0.73 15.84 -8.94
C GLN A 211 1.20 14.81 -7.94
N TYR A 212 1.40 13.57 -8.40
CA TYR A 212 1.98 12.57 -7.51
C TYR A 212 3.39 12.98 -7.11
N CYS A 213 3.63 13.04 -5.81
CA CYS A 213 4.91 13.46 -5.24
C CYS A 213 5.17 12.74 -3.92
N SER A 214 6.19 11.89 -3.88
CA SER A 214 6.55 11.11 -2.70
C SER A 214 6.86 11.99 -1.49
N ALA A 215 7.47 13.15 -1.68
CA ALA A 215 7.80 14.08 -0.61
C ALA A 215 6.57 14.56 0.19
N ASN A 216 5.40 14.58 -0.42
CA ASN A 216 4.16 14.94 0.27
C ASN A 216 3.89 14.04 1.48
N THR A 217 4.14 12.75 1.34
CA THR A 217 3.90 11.80 2.44
C THR A 217 4.89 11.99 3.59
N ASP A 218 6.13 12.33 3.29
CA ASP A 218 7.13 12.60 4.34
C ASP A 218 6.83 13.92 5.06
N VAL A 219 6.23 14.91 4.39
CA VAL A 219 5.68 16.09 5.07
C VAL A 219 4.55 15.70 6.03
N LEU A 220 3.64 14.80 5.62
CA LEU A 220 2.60 14.28 6.53
C LEU A 220 3.19 13.54 7.73
N ALA A 221 4.23 12.74 7.51
CA ALA A 221 4.94 12.06 8.58
C ALA A 221 5.62 13.04 9.54
N TRP A 222 6.21 14.11 9.01
CA TRP A 222 6.78 15.18 9.85
C TRP A 222 5.70 15.89 10.69
N ILE A 223 4.52 16.15 10.11
CA ILE A 223 3.36 16.67 10.86
C ILE A 223 2.95 15.69 11.97
N ILE A 224 2.89 14.38 11.68
CA ILE A 224 2.59 13.36 12.70
C ILE A 224 3.58 13.43 13.86
N GLU A 225 4.89 13.50 13.59
CA GLU A 225 5.90 13.59 14.63
C GLU A 225 5.76 14.85 15.47
N ARG A 226 5.48 16.01 14.84
CA ARG A 226 5.28 17.30 15.52
C ARG A 226 4.08 17.29 16.47
N VAL A 227 2.98 16.72 16.01
CA VAL A 227 1.72 16.68 16.77
C VAL A 227 1.79 15.66 17.90
N THR A 228 2.41 14.51 17.66
CA THR A 228 2.42 13.40 18.62
C THR A 228 3.61 13.40 19.57
N GLY A 229 4.71 14.05 19.19
CA GLY A 229 6.00 13.96 19.89
C GLY A 229 6.67 12.57 19.78
N LEU A 230 6.16 11.69 18.91
CA LEU A 230 6.69 10.35 18.67
C LEU A 230 7.52 10.35 17.39
N ARG A 231 8.48 9.42 17.26
CA ARG A 231 9.04 9.09 15.96
C ARG A 231 7.94 8.52 15.07
N TYR A 232 8.04 8.69 13.76
CA TYR A 232 7.03 8.21 12.83
C TYR A 232 6.80 6.69 12.93
N SER A 233 7.86 5.87 13.11
CA SER A 233 7.74 4.43 13.35
C SER A 233 6.93 4.10 14.60
N ASP A 234 7.11 4.85 15.69
CA ASP A 234 6.38 4.65 16.95
C ASP A 234 4.92 5.11 16.80
N ALA A 235 4.66 6.16 15.99
CA ALA A 235 3.31 6.61 15.67
C ALA A 235 2.56 5.56 14.82
N LEU A 236 3.20 4.99 13.78
CA LEU A 236 2.64 3.87 13.01
C LEU A 236 2.28 2.69 13.92
N SER A 237 3.17 2.33 14.85
CA SER A 237 2.90 1.28 15.83
C SER A 237 1.67 1.62 16.68
N LYS A 238 1.64 2.81 17.29
CA LYS A 238 0.59 3.23 18.24
C LYS A 238 -0.78 3.40 17.58
N TYR A 239 -0.83 4.08 16.43
CA TYR A 239 -2.09 4.50 15.84
C TYR A 239 -2.66 3.50 14.82
N LEU A 240 -1.81 2.61 14.25
CA LEU A 240 -2.22 1.65 13.24
C LEU A 240 -1.86 0.22 13.63
N TRP A 241 -0.57 -0.15 13.64
CA TRP A 241 -0.12 -1.53 13.65
C TRP A 241 -0.56 -2.34 14.89
N SER A 242 -0.51 -1.72 16.07
CA SER A 242 -0.96 -2.35 17.32
C SER A 242 -2.46 -2.64 17.40
N LYS A 243 -3.24 -2.13 16.44
CA LYS A 243 -4.69 -2.33 16.37
C LYS A 243 -5.14 -3.34 15.31
N LEU A 244 -4.21 -3.82 14.48
CA LEU A 244 -4.49 -4.74 13.38
C LEU A 244 -4.52 -6.22 13.79
N ASP A 245 -4.09 -6.56 15.02
CA ASP A 245 -3.79 -7.93 15.42
C ASP A 245 -2.78 -8.62 14.48
N ALA A 246 -1.75 -7.87 14.13
CA ALA A 246 -0.74 -8.30 13.18
C ALA A 246 0.04 -9.53 13.68
N ASP A 247 0.36 -10.47 12.78
CA ASP A 247 1.14 -11.68 13.11
C ASP A 247 2.60 -11.36 13.38
N ARG A 248 3.12 -10.29 12.73
CA ARG A 248 4.50 -9.85 12.87
C ARG A 248 4.60 -8.36 13.17
N ASP A 249 5.70 -7.94 13.77
CA ASP A 249 6.10 -6.55 13.71
C ASP A 249 6.33 -6.18 12.22
N ALA A 250 6.17 -4.91 11.86
CA ALA A 250 6.68 -4.41 10.60
C ALA A 250 8.00 -3.65 10.81
N THR A 251 8.67 -3.31 9.73
CA THR A 251 9.84 -2.43 9.76
C THR A 251 9.66 -1.27 8.80
N ILE A 252 10.37 -0.17 9.06
CA ILE A 252 10.46 0.97 8.16
C ILE A 252 11.92 1.41 8.05
N THR A 253 12.39 1.72 6.83
CA THR A 253 13.73 2.30 6.67
C THR A 253 13.81 3.67 7.32
N VAL A 254 14.96 3.99 7.90
CA VAL A 254 15.21 5.28 8.54
C VAL A 254 16.46 5.93 7.96
N ASP A 255 16.45 7.26 7.87
CA ASP A 255 17.61 8.04 7.45
C ASP A 255 18.62 8.24 8.60
N SER A 256 19.68 9.00 8.34
CA SER A 256 20.75 9.29 9.31
C SER A 256 20.25 10.05 10.55
N THR A 257 19.09 10.70 10.47
CA THR A 257 18.48 11.43 11.59
C THR A 257 17.48 10.56 12.38
N GLY A 258 17.18 9.37 11.89
CA GLY A 258 16.19 8.44 12.44
C GLY A 258 14.76 8.70 11.95
N PHE A 259 14.57 9.58 10.96
CA PHE A 259 13.28 9.80 10.34
C PHE A 259 12.86 8.57 9.52
N GLY A 260 11.65 8.06 9.73
CA GLY A 260 11.09 6.94 8.98
C GLY A 260 10.63 7.36 7.58
N PHE A 261 11.15 6.68 6.53
CA PHE A 261 10.87 6.99 5.14
C PHE A 261 9.41 6.62 4.79
N ALA A 262 8.49 7.54 5.11
CA ALA A 262 7.05 7.29 5.11
C ALA A 262 6.47 7.05 3.72
N ASN A 263 7.10 7.60 2.71
CA ASN A 263 6.62 7.50 1.33
C ASN A 263 6.80 6.11 0.71
N GLY A 264 7.71 5.25 1.26
CA GLY A 264 8.04 3.98 0.61
C GLY A 264 8.70 2.91 1.49
N GLY A 265 9.12 3.24 2.71
CA GLY A 265 10.06 2.45 3.49
C GLY A 265 9.51 1.28 4.30
N VAL A 266 8.20 1.03 4.32
CA VAL A 266 7.59 -0.03 5.14
C VAL A 266 7.82 -1.41 4.51
N SER A 267 8.21 -2.38 5.35
CA SER A 267 8.25 -3.81 5.02
C SER A 267 7.40 -4.59 6.00
N CYS A 268 6.55 -5.47 5.50
CA CYS A 268 5.65 -6.32 6.29
C CYS A 268 5.34 -7.63 5.57
N THR A 269 4.62 -8.54 6.25
CA THR A 269 4.13 -9.77 5.62
C THR A 269 2.91 -9.49 4.74
N ALA A 270 2.62 -10.37 3.77
CA ALA A 270 1.43 -10.26 2.93
C ALA A 270 0.13 -10.34 3.76
N ARG A 271 0.10 -11.18 4.78
CA ARG A 271 -1.05 -11.34 5.67
C ARG A 271 -1.31 -10.08 6.50
N ASP A 272 -0.25 -9.45 7.02
CA ASP A 272 -0.40 -8.22 7.79
C ASP A 272 -0.79 -7.05 6.92
N LEU A 273 -0.33 -7.00 5.66
CA LEU A 273 -0.80 -6.01 4.68
C LEU A 273 -2.29 -6.22 4.35
N ALA A 274 -2.76 -7.46 4.25
CA ALA A 274 -4.18 -7.75 4.05
C ALA A 274 -5.05 -7.24 5.21
N ARG A 275 -4.55 -7.24 6.44
CA ARG A 275 -5.24 -6.65 7.61
C ARG A 275 -5.40 -5.13 7.49
N VAL A 276 -4.44 -4.44 6.89
CA VAL A 276 -4.60 -3.00 6.55
C VAL A 276 -5.75 -2.81 5.55
N GLY A 277 -5.87 -3.69 4.57
CA GLY A 277 -6.99 -3.68 3.62
C GLY A 277 -8.32 -4.04 4.31
N ARG A 278 -8.32 -5.03 5.20
CA ARG A 278 -9.50 -5.43 5.97
C ARG A 278 -10.05 -4.28 6.82
N LEU A 279 -9.15 -3.51 7.45
CA LEU A 279 -9.52 -2.31 8.21
C LEU A 279 -10.39 -1.34 7.40
N MET A 280 -10.12 -1.20 6.10
CA MET A 280 -10.91 -0.33 5.21
C MET A 280 -12.33 -0.88 5.01
N LEU A 281 -12.49 -2.20 4.86
CA LEU A 281 -13.79 -2.84 4.71
C LEU A 281 -14.59 -2.85 6.03
N ASP A 282 -13.89 -2.89 7.17
CA ASP A 282 -14.49 -2.82 8.51
C ASP A 282 -14.73 -1.37 9.01
N GLY A 283 -14.76 -0.39 8.09
CA GLY A 283 -15.06 1.01 8.43
C GLY A 283 -14.07 1.63 9.41
N GLY A 284 -12.81 1.20 9.39
CA GLY A 284 -11.74 1.73 10.23
C GLY A 284 -11.65 1.09 11.63
N GLU A 285 -12.40 0.02 11.90
CA GLU A 285 -12.32 -0.76 13.14
C GLU A 285 -11.37 -1.93 12.96
N GLY A 286 -10.35 -2.03 13.79
CA GLY A 286 -9.46 -3.19 13.85
C GLY A 286 -9.75 -4.05 15.08
N PRO A 287 -9.24 -5.29 15.17
CA PRO A 287 -9.42 -6.16 16.34
C PRO A 287 -8.89 -5.55 17.64
N GLY A 288 -7.88 -4.70 17.54
CA GLY A 288 -7.27 -3.96 18.66
C GLY A 288 -7.95 -2.62 18.97
N GLY A 289 -9.05 -2.30 18.30
CA GLY A 289 -9.83 -1.08 18.45
C GLY A 289 -9.78 -0.17 17.22
N ARG A 290 -10.57 0.89 17.25
CA ARG A 290 -10.72 1.83 16.15
C ARG A 290 -9.40 2.53 15.81
N VAL A 291 -9.05 2.47 14.52
CA VAL A 291 -7.92 3.20 13.93
C VAL A 291 -8.38 4.57 13.45
N VAL A 292 -9.40 4.59 12.58
CA VAL A 292 -10.00 5.81 12.03
C VAL A 292 -11.53 5.72 12.09
N SER A 293 -12.21 6.87 12.00
CA SER A 293 -13.66 6.89 11.92
C SER A 293 -14.18 6.25 10.63
N GLU A 294 -15.37 5.69 10.68
CA GLU A 294 -16.09 5.22 9.50
C GLU A 294 -16.24 6.35 8.46
N ARG A 295 -16.43 7.59 8.91
CA ARG A 295 -16.48 8.77 8.03
C ARG A 295 -15.18 8.97 7.25
N TRP A 296 -14.01 8.73 7.87
CA TRP A 296 -12.72 8.83 7.19
C TRP A 296 -12.60 7.78 6.09
N VAL A 297 -12.91 6.52 6.40
CA VAL A 297 -12.92 5.43 5.43
C VAL A 297 -13.90 5.72 4.29
N HIS A 298 -15.13 6.09 4.63
CA HIS A 298 -16.16 6.42 3.62
C HIS A 298 -15.70 7.54 2.68
N SER A 299 -14.99 8.53 3.21
CA SER A 299 -14.46 9.63 2.38
C SER A 299 -13.33 9.17 1.43
N ILE A 300 -12.60 8.09 1.74
CA ILE A 300 -11.64 7.48 0.82
C ILE A 300 -12.39 6.67 -0.24
N LEU A 301 -13.35 5.83 0.17
CA LEU A 301 -14.14 4.99 -0.74
C LEU A 301 -14.99 5.81 -1.71
N ALA A 302 -15.43 7.00 -1.32
CA ALA A 302 -16.14 7.95 -2.17
C ALA A 302 -15.28 8.54 -3.29
N GLY A 303 -13.94 8.46 -3.14
CA GLY A 303 -12.98 8.98 -4.09
C GLY A 303 -12.72 10.49 -3.96
N GLY A 304 -11.70 10.95 -4.67
CA GLY A 304 -11.34 12.36 -4.87
C GLY A 304 -12.01 12.95 -6.12
N ASP A 305 -11.41 14.01 -6.65
CA ASP A 305 -11.83 14.66 -7.89
C ASP A 305 -11.17 13.99 -9.11
N PRO A 306 -11.93 13.32 -9.99
CA PRO A 306 -11.37 12.72 -11.20
C PRO A 306 -10.81 13.74 -12.20
N GLU A 307 -11.38 14.95 -12.25
CA GLU A 307 -10.92 15.99 -13.15
C GLU A 307 -9.51 16.50 -12.77
N ALA A 308 -9.17 16.48 -11.48
CA ALA A 308 -7.84 16.81 -11.00
C ALA A 308 -6.78 15.85 -11.53
N MET A 309 -7.13 14.58 -11.81
CA MET A 309 -6.24 13.53 -12.31
C MET A 309 -6.28 13.36 -13.83
N ALA A 310 -7.12 14.09 -14.54
CA ALA A 310 -7.25 13.95 -15.99
C ALA A 310 -5.90 14.07 -16.69
N GLY A 311 -5.59 13.10 -17.57
CA GLY A 311 -4.33 13.05 -18.30
C GLY A 311 -3.16 12.37 -17.57
N SER A 312 -3.34 11.90 -16.33
CA SER A 312 -2.34 11.06 -15.66
C SER A 312 -2.33 9.63 -16.22
N SER A 313 -1.22 8.91 -16.03
CA SER A 313 -1.11 7.49 -16.42
C SER A 313 -2.16 6.62 -15.72
N PHE A 314 -2.50 6.92 -14.48
CA PHE A 314 -3.55 6.21 -13.75
C PHE A 314 -4.93 6.43 -14.38
N SER A 315 -5.23 7.65 -14.86
CA SER A 315 -6.50 7.93 -15.53
C SER A 315 -6.63 7.26 -16.90
N ALA A 316 -5.52 6.85 -17.53
CA ALA A 316 -5.56 6.05 -18.75
C ALA A 316 -6.14 4.64 -18.49
N ILE A 317 -5.80 4.03 -17.36
CA ILE A 317 -6.31 2.72 -16.92
C ILE A 317 -7.68 2.86 -16.26
N HIS A 318 -7.88 3.91 -15.47
CA HIS A 318 -9.08 4.21 -14.70
C HIS A 318 -9.65 5.58 -15.07
N PRO A 319 -10.48 5.69 -16.13
CA PRO A 319 -10.94 6.99 -16.66
C PRO A 319 -11.71 7.87 -15.67
N ARG A 320 -12.29 7.28 -14.63
CA ARG A 320 -12.92 7.99 -13.50
C ARG A 320 -12.08 7.90 -12.23
N GLY A 321 -10.80 7.56 -12.38
CA GLY A 321 -9.88 7.42 -11.27
C GLY A 321 -9.61 8.75 -10.58
N SER A 322 -9.32 8.69 -9.31
CA SER A 322 -8.99 9.84 -8.48
C SER A 322 -7.99 9.45 -7.39
N TYR A 323 -7.46 10.46 -6.69
CA TYR A 323 -6.57 10.26 -5.56
C TYR A 323 -7.05 11.09 -4.37
N THR A 324 -7.14 10.49 -3.21
CA THR A 324 -7.49 11.21 -1.99
C THR A 324 -6.92 10.52 -0.76
N ARG A 325 -6.49 11.29 0.24
CA ARG A 325 -6.01 10.80 1.54
C ARG A 325 -4.99 9.67 1.45
N GLN A 326 -4.08 9.78 0.47
CA GLN A 326 -3.01 8.82 0.20
C GLN A 326 -3.50 7.46 -0.36
N TRP A 327 -4.67 7.44 -1.02
CA TRP A 327 -5.23 6.27 -1.67
C TRP A 327 -5.60 6.55 -3.14
N TRP A 328 -5.36 5.57 -4.00
CA TRP A 328 -5.84 5.54 -5.37
C TRP A 328 -7.27 4.99 -5.40
N CYS A 329 -8.16 5.67 -6.08
CA CYS A 329 -9.57 5.28 -6.24
C CYS A 329 -9.84 5.03 -7.71
N THR A 330 -10.31 3.84 -8.07
CA THR A 330 -10.49 3.47 -9.48
C THR A 330 -11.67 4.16 -10.15
N GLY A 331 -12.66 4.61 -9.37
CA GLY A 331 -13.89 5.20 -9.87
C GLY A 331 -14.78 4.24 -10.65
N ASN A 332 -14.51 2.92 -10.58
CA ASN A 332 -15.34 1.91 -11.21
C ASN A 332 -16.63 1.64 -10.40
N GLU A 333 -17.56 0.87 -10.96
CA GLU A 333 -18.85 0.59 -10.33
C GLU A 333 -18.76 -0.26 -9.06
N ARG A 334 -17.64 -0.94 -8.85
CA ARG A 334 -17.37 -1.74 -7.64
C ARG A 334 -16.87 -0.88 -6.48
N GLY A 335 -16.45 0.37 -6.73
CA GLY A 335 -15.90 1.27 -5.73
C GLY A 335 -14.52 0.82 -5.24
N ASN A 336 -13.74 0.14 -6.08
CA ASN A 336 -12.41 -0.33 -5.70
C ASN A 336 -11.47 0.83 -5.35
N VAL A 337 -10.72 0.66 -4.27
CA VAL A 337 -9.60 1.52 -3.91
C VAL A 337 -8.34 0.69 -3.76
N THR A 338 -7.18 1.30 -3.97
CA THR A 338 -5.92 0.56 -3.96
C THR A 338 -4.76 1.40 -3.45
N GLY A 339 -3.84 0.74 -2.73
CA GLY A 339 -2.47 1.22 -2.55
C GLY A 339 -1.60 0.60 -3.64
N ILE A 340 -0.79 1.42 -4.32
CA ILE A 340 0.11 0.98 -5.38
C ILE A 340 1.54 1.36 -5.01
N GLY A 341 2.46 0.43 -5.18
CA GLY A 341 3.90 0.65 -5.04
C GLY A 341 4.65 0.24 -6.30
N ILE A 342 5.71 0.98 -6.62
CA ILE A 342 6.60 0.62 -7.72
C ILE A 342 7.12 -0.81 -7.58
N TYR A 343 7.56 -1.40 -8.68
CA TYR A 343 7.95 -2.81 -8.78
C TYR A 343 6.81 -3.79 -8.54
N GLY A 344 5.52 -3.35 -8.67
CA GLY A 344 4.35 -4.21 -8.68
C GLY A 344 3.76 -4.56 -7.31
N GLN A 345 3.82 -3.64 -6.35
CA GLN A 345 3.15 -3.80 -5.06
C GLN A 345 1.71 -3.32 -5.14
N TYR A 346 0.76 -4.14 -4.65
CA TYR A 346 -0.66 -3.80 -4.62
C TYR A 346 -1.33 -4.21 -3.33
N LEU A 347 -2.15 -3.31 -2.82
CA LEU A 347 -3.18 -3.57 -1.82
C LEU A 347 -4.51 -3.15 -2.45
N TRP A 348 -5.22 -4.11 -3.04
CA TRP A 348 -6.51 -3.89 -3.71
C TRP A 348 -7.65 -4.21 -2.79
N ILE A 349 -8.65 -3.31 -2.72
CA ILE A 349 -9.82 -3.42 -1.84
C ILE A 349 -11.06 -3.38 -2.71
N ASP A 350 -11.91 -4.40 -2.59
CA ASP A 350 -13.18 -4.51 -3.28
C ASP A 350 -14.35 -4.52 -2.29
N PRO A 351 -14.99 -3.36 -2.07
CA PRO A 351 -16.16 -3.29 -1.19
C PRO A 351 -17.36 -4.11 -1.69
N ALA A 352 -17.49 -4.33 -3.00
CA ALA A 352 -18.64 -5.02 -3.59
C ALA A 352 -18.69 -6.51 -3.19
N THR A 353 -17.54 -7.15 -3.00
CA THR A 353 -17.47 -8.57 -2.58
C THR A 353 -16.82 -8.76 -1.21
N ASP A 354 -16.59 -7.68 -0.46
CA ASP A 354 -15.90 -7.75 0.84
C ASP A 354 -14.55 -8.48 0.73
N THR A 355 -13.73 -8.04 -0.25
CA THR A 355 -12.48 -8.73 -0.62
C THR A 355 -11.28 -7.79 -0.56
N VAL A 356 -10.17 -8.29 -0.05
CA VAL A 356 -8.85 -7.68 -0.13
C VAL A 356 -7.92 -8.58 -0.93
N ILE A 357 -7.21 -8.01 -1.90
CA ILE A 357 -6.16 -8.70 -2.63
C ILE A 357 -4.83 -8.02 -2.34
N VAL A 358 -3.85 -8.80 -1.91
CA VAL A 358 -2.46 -8.36 -1.75
C VAL A 358 -1.64 -9.01 -2.84
N LYS A 359 -0.80 -8.23 -3.51
CA LYS A 359 0.21 -8.73 -4.42
C LYS A 359 1.52 -8.01 -4.17
N MET A 360 2.56 -8.77 -3.85
CA MET A 360 3.93 -8.30 -3.68
C MET A 360 4.77 -8.86 -4.81
N SER A 361 5.59 -8.03 -5.43
CA SER A 361 6.32 -8.38 -6.64
C SER A 361 7.70 -7.72 -6.69
N THR A 362 8.54 -8.20 -7.58
CA THR A 362 9.83 -7.62 -7.89
C THR A 362 9.99 -7.51 -9.41
N TRP A 363 9.22 -6.58 -10.00
CA TRP A 363 9.34 -6.27 -11.42
C TRP A 363 10.76 -5.86 -11.78
N PRO A 364 11.21 -6.09 -13.01
CA PRO A 364 12.56 -5.70 -13.41
C PRO A 364 12.77 -4.17 -13.47
N GLU A 365 11.68 -3.41 -13.64
CA GLU A 365 11.65 -1.97 -13.73
C GLU A 365 10.67 -1.37 -12.71
N PRO A 366 10.87 -0.12 -12.26
CA PRO A 366 10.03 0.48 -11.23
C PRO A 366 8.57 0.64 -11.66
N ASP A 367 8.33 0.87 -12.95
CA ASP A 367 6.99 1.08 -13.51
C ASP A 367 6.86 0.37 -14.87
N SER A 368 5.64 -0.12 -15.17
CA SER A 368 5.32 -0.78 -16.44
C SER A 368 3.81 -0.70 -16.69
N GLU A 369 3.41 0.13 -17.66
CA GLU A 369 2.01 0.28 -18.07
C GLU A 369 1.36 -1.07 -18.39
N HIS A 370 2.05 -1.91 -19.16
CA HIS A 370 1.57 -3.24 -19.52
C HIS A 370 1.32 -4.14 -18.29
N LEU A 371 2.25 -4.17 -17.32
CA LEU A 371 2.06 -4.97 -16.11
C LEU A 371 0.96 -4.39 -15.22
N HIS A 372 0.79 -3.07 -15.15
CA HIS A 372 -0.32 -2.45 -14.46
C HIS A 372 -1.67 -2.86 -15.05
N GLU A 373 -1.82 -2.84 -16.38
CA GLU A 373 -3.03 -3.31 -17.07
C GLU A 373 -3.34 -4.78 -16.76
N LEU A 374 -2.32 -5.66 -16.83
CA LEU A 374 -2.48 -7.09 -16.51
C LEU A 374 -2.92 -7.31 -15.06
N GLN A 375 -2.34 -6.54 -14.12
CA GLN A 375 -2.74 -6.66 -12.71
C GLN A 375 -4.17 -6.18 -12.47
N ASN A 376 -4.55 -5.04 -13.06
CA ASN A 376 -5.90 -4.53 -12.96
C ASN A 376 -6.95 -5.53 -13.47
N GLN A 377 -6.69 -6.14 -14.64
CA GLN A 377 -7.53 -7.20 -15.19
C GLN A 377 -7.59 -8.41 -14.24
N LEU A 378 -6.45 -8.86 -13.72
CA LEU A 378 -6.39 -10.00 -12.79
C LEU A 378 -7.22 -9.74 -11.53
N PHE A 379 -7.09 -8.57 -10.92
CA PHE A 379 -7.82 -8.24 -9.69
C PHE A 379 -9.33 -8.16 -9.94
N LEU A 380 -9.76 -7.61 -11.07
CA LEU A 380 -11.17 -7.60 -11.45
C LEU A 380 -11.72 -9.02 -11.72
N GLU A 381 -10.94 -9.91 -12.38
CA GLU A 381 -11.34 -11.30 -12.58
C GLU A 381 -11.47 -12.06 -11.25
N VAL A 382 -10.54 -11.84 -10.31
CA VAL A 382 -10.65 -12.40 -8.95
C VAL A 382 -11.90 -11.87 -8.26
N SER A 383 -12.12 -10.55 -8.27
CA SER A 383 -13.32 -9.93 -7.70
C SER A 383 -14.60 -10.51 -8.30
N HIS A 384 -14.69 -10.63 -9.62
CA HIS A 384 -15.86 -11.19 -10.29
C HIS A 384 -16.08 -12.68 -9.99
N SER A 385 -15.00 -13.44 -9.77
CA SER A 385 -15.12 -14.86 -9.39
C SER A 385 -15.76 -15.07 -8.01
N LEU A 386 -15.84 -14.01 -7.22
CA LEU A 386 -16.40 -13.99 -5.87
C LEU A 386 -17.78 -13.30 -5.81
N ASP A 387 -18.28 -12.81 -6.95
CA ASP A 387 -19.64 -12.29 -7.01
C ASP A 387 -20.65 -13.40 -6.65
N GLU A 388 -21.62 -13.09 -5.81
CA GLU A 388 -22.69 -14.04 -5.53
C GLU A 388 -23.47 -14.33 -6.83
N PRO A 389 -23.77 -15.59 -7.15
CA PRO A 389 -24.61 -15.89 -8.30
C PRO A 389 -25.95 -15.14 -8.15
N PRO A 390 -26.50 -14.57 -9.24
CA PRO A 390 -27.76 -13.88 -9.16
C PRO A 390 -28.78 -14.82 -8.53
N ALA A 391 -29.49 -14.34 -7.50
CA ALA A 391 -30.50 -15.12 -6.81
C ALA A 391 -31.43 -15.75 -7.87
N THR A 392 -31.42 -17.08 -7.98
CA THR A 392 -32.32 -17.82 -8.83
C THR A 392 -33.74 -17.45 -8.36
N LYS A 393 -34.50 -16.70 -9.19
CA LYS A 393 -35.90 -16.51 -8.95
C LYS A 393 -36.51 -17.91 -8.95
N GLU A 394 -36.89 -18.41 -7.77
CA GLU A 394 -37.75 -19.59 -7.69
C GLU A 394 -38.94 -19.30 -8.56
N VAL A 395 -39.06 -20.00 -9.69
CA VAL A 395 -40.27 -20.02 -10.50
C VAL A 395 -41.29 -20.75 -9.61
N PRO A 396 -42.39 -20.12 -9.24
CA PRO A 396 -43.42 -20.81 -8.45
C PRO A 396 -43.83 -22.07 -9.23
N GLU A 397 -43.71 -23.25 -8.61
CA GLU A 397 -44.32 -24.46 -9.14
C GLU A 397 -45.83 -24.17 -9.38
N GLU A 398 -46.26 -24.22 -10.63
CA GLU A 398 -47.68 -24.20 -10.98
C GLU A 398 -48.33 -25.35 -10.23
N GLU A 399 -49.20 -25.04 -9.27
CA GLU A 399 -50.06 -26.01 -8.62
C GLU A 399 -50.86 -26.76 -9.71
N SER A 400 -50.48 -28.02 -9.91
CA SER A 400 -51.24 -28.94 -10.78
C SER A 400 -52.62 -29.16 -10.14
N THR A 401 -53.66 -28.58 -10.75
CA THR A 401 -55.04 -28.81 -10.42
C THR A 401 -55.37 -30.30 -10.56
N PRO A 402 -56.00 -30.96 -9.55
CA PRO A 402 -56.36 -32.38 -9.68
C PRO A 402 -57.56 -32.54 -10.65
N GLU A 403 -57.40 -33.35 -11.70
CA GLU A 403 -58.47 -33.79 -12.58
C GLU A 403 -59.60 -34.45 -11.77
N SER A 404 -60.79 -33.85 -11.83
CA SER A 404 -62.00 -34.45 -11.30
C SER A 404 -62.39 -35.65 -12.15
N LYS A 405 -62.29 -36.87 -11.61
CA LYS A 405 -62.93 -38.08 -12.18
C LYS A 405 -64.42 -37.98 -12.04
N GLU A 406 -65.13 -37.66 -13.11
CA GLU A 406 -66.56 -37.90 -13.27
C GLU A 406 -66.81 -39.41 -13.36
N THR A 407 -67.55 -39.96 -12.37
CA THR A 407 -68.03 -41.32 -12.36
C THR A 407 -69.44 -41.28 -13.02
N ALA A 408 -69.55 -41.84 -14.20
CA ALA A 408 -70.88 -42.13 -14.81
C ALA A 408 -71.41 -43.47 -14.28
N ALA A 409 -72.67 -43.43 -13.74
CA ALA A 409 -73.53 -44.59 -13.48
C ALA A 409 -74.36 -44.86 -14.71
#